data_1fff1a8db26ba4211ba4cd2218136441
#
_entry.id   1fff1a8db26ba4211ba4cd2218136441
#
_cell.length_a   1.000
_cell.length_b   1.000
_cell.length_c   1.000
_cell.angle_alpha   90.00
_cell.angle_beta   90.00
_cell.angle_gamma   90.00
#
_symmetry.space_group_name_H-M   'P 1'
#
loop_
_entity.id
_entity.type
_entity.pdbx_description
1 polymer ?
#
loop_
_entity_poly.entity_id
_entity_poly.type
_entity_poly.pdbx_seq_one_letter_code
_entity_poly.pdbx_strand_id
1 'polypeptide(L)'
;LPTIKKLLNDGGKVILCSHLGKVKNGPNEGESLAPVAKRLEELLGQKVNFVSDYNVTGEAATKAVEEMKEGEVVLLQNTRFRGAEETKNGEQFSKELADLADIYVCDAFGSSHRAHASVAGVTKFITAKGGQNVVGYLMEKEIAFLGNAVENPVRPFVAILGGAKVADKLNVI
;
A
#
# COMPACT_ATOMS: atom_id res chain seq x y z
N LEU A 1 4.44 4.82 -9.64
CA LEU A 1 4.18 4.52 -11.06
C LEU A 1 5.10 3.42 -11.62
N PRO A 2 6.43 3.40 -11.42
CA PRO A 2 7.29 2.36 -12.01
C PRO A 2 6.84 0.94 -11.69
N THR A 3 6.55 0.65 -10.43
CA THR A 3 6.05 -0.67 -9.98
C THR A 3 4.75 -1.05 -10.68
N ILE A 4 3.77 -0.12 -10.71
CA ILE A 4 2.47 -0.36 -11.34
C ILE A 4 2.67 -0.66 -12.84
N LYS A 5 3.46 0.16 -13.54
CA LYS A 5 3.73 -0.03 -14.97
C LYS A 5 4.44 -1.36 -15.25
N LYS A 6 5.38 -1.77 -14.38
CA LYS A 6 6.05 -3.07 -14.52
C LYS A 6 5.04 -4.22 -14.42
N LEU A 7 4.20 -4.21 -13.38
CA LEU A 7 3.19 -5.26 -13.19
C LEU A 7 2.20 -5.34 -14.35
N LEU A 8 1.76 -4.19 -14.88
CA LEU A 8 0.86 -4.13 -16.04
C LEU A 8 1.53 -4.66 -17.32
N ASN A 9 2.79 -4.28 -17.55
CA ASN A 9 3.55 -4.73 -18.71
C ASN A 9 3.81 -6.24 -18.69
N ASP A 10 3.86 -6.84 -17.50
CA ASP A 10 3.99 -8.28 -17.32
C ASP A 10 2.65 -9.03 -17.44
N GLY A 11 1.56 -8.32 -17.77
CA GLY A 11 0.21 -8.90 -17.89
C GLY A 11 -0.53 -9.07 -16.57
N GLY A 12 -0.03 -8.50 -15.47
CA GLY A 12 -0.65 -8.63 -14.15
C GLY A 12 -2.01 -7.94 -14.06
N LYS A 13 -2.92 -8.53 -13.29
CA LYS A 13 -4.14 -7.88 -12.78
C LYS A 13 -3.73 -7.08 -11.54
N VAL A 14 -3.75 -5.75 -11.60
CA VAL A 14 -3.17 -4.89 -10.56
C VAL A 14 -4.25 -4.33 -9.66
N ILE A 15 -4.27 -4.77 -8.40
CA ILE A 15 -5.16 -4.26 -7.36
C ILE A 15 -4.36 -3.29 -6.49
N LEU A 16 -4.83 -2.05 -6.41
CA LEU A 16 -4.19 -1.01 -5.62
C LEU A 16 -5.00 -0.72 -4.37
N CYS A 17 -4.34 -0.66 -3.23
CA CYS A 17 -4.89 -0.15 -1.99
C CYS A 17 -4.00 0.95 -1.41
N SER A 18 -4.62 1.96 -0.81
CA SER A 18 -3.92 3.07 -0.19
C SER A 18 -4.79 3.74 0.86
N HIS A 19 -4.22 4.72 1.58
CA HIS A 19 -4.96 5.53 2.52
C HIS A 19 -4.80 7.03 2.24
N LEU A 20 -5.79 7.80 2.71
CA LEU A 20 -5.78 9.25 2.68
C LEU A 20 -6.30 9.77 4.02
N GLY A 21 -5.63 10.79 4.58
CA GLY A 21 -6.05 11.40 5.85
C GLY A 21 -5.97 10.46 7.06
N LYS A 22 -6.71 10.78 8.11
CA LYS A 22 -6.76 10.01 9.37
C LYS A 22 -8.11 9.31 9.61
N VAL A 23 -9.14 9.70 8.89
CA VAL A 23 -10.52 9.16 8.97
C VAL A 23 -11.01 9.06 10.42
N LYS A 24 -10.97 10.19 11.14
CA LYS A 24 -11.30 10.22 12.58
C LYS A 24 -12.77 9.99 12.88
N ASN A 25 -13.65 10.45 11.98
CA ASN A 25 -15.11 10.48 12.16
C ASN A 25 -15.82 9.47 11.26
N GLY A 26 -15.13 8.42 10.85
CA GLY A 26 -15.65 7.43 9.90
C GLY A 26 -15.51 7.83 8.44
N PRO A 27 -15.92 6.94 7.52
CA PRO A 27 -15.84 7.15 6.09
C PRO A 27 -16.55 8.41 5.62
N ASN A 28 -15.93 9.18 4.73
CA ASN A 28 -16.48 10.41 4.17
C ASN A 28 -15.87 10.73 2.80
N GLU A 29 -16.60 11.48 1.98
CA GLU A 29 -16.19 11.86 0.63
C GLU A 29 -14.88 12.67 0.58
N GLY A 30 -14.59 13.49 1.59
CA GLY A 30 -13.38 14.30 1.66
C GLY A 30 -12.09 13.48 1.80
N GLU A 31 -12.19 12.24 2.23
CA GLU A 31 -11.07 11.29 2.37
C GLU A 31 -11.19 10.12 1.38
N SER A 32 -12.06 10.25 0.35
CA SER A 32 -12.19 9.28 -0.75
C SER A 32 -10.96 9.29 -1.67
N LEU A 33 -10.60 8.12 -2.20
CA LEU A 33 -9.54 7.98 -3.19
C LEU A 33 -10.01 8.25 -4.63
N ALA A 34 -11.24 8.69 -4.87
CA ALA A 34 -11.76 9.02 -6.19
C ALA A 34 -10.87 10.02 -6.97
N PRO A 35 -10.38 11.12 -6.37
CA PRO A 35 -9.44 12.03 -7.07
C PRO A 35 -8.11 11.35 -7.43
N VAL A 36 -7.66 10.40 -6.61
CA VAL A 36 -6.43 9.62 -6.86
C VAL A 36 -6.64 8.70 -8.07
N ALA A 37 -7.78 8.03 -8.17
CA ALA A 37 -8.13 7.20 -9.33
C ALA A 37 -8.06 8.00 -10.63
N LYS A 38 -8.71 9.16 -10.67
CA LYS A 38 -8.71 10.04 -11.84
C LYS A 38 -7.28 10.45 -12.24
N ARG A 39 -6.46 10.87 -11.27
CA ARG A 39 -5.09 11.26 -11.55
C ARG A 39 -4.24 10.08 -12.02
N LEU A 40 -4.50 8.88 -11.48
CA LEU A 40 -3.79 7.67 -11.88
C LEU A 40 -4.13 7.27 -13.32
N GLU A 41 -5.38 7.40 -13.76
CA GLU A 41 -5.79 7.20 -15.16
C GLU A 41 -4.98 8.08 -16.11
N GLU A 42 -4.87 9.38 -15.80
CA GLU A 42 -4.08 10.33 -16.61
C GLU A 42 -2.61 9.90 -16.70
N LEU A 43 -2.01 9.46 -15.58
CA LEU A 43 -0.60 9.09 -15.52
C LEU A 43 -0.27 7.74 -16.16
N LEU A 44 -1.23 6.82 -16.17
CA LEU A 44 -1.10 5.51 -16.81
C LEU A 44 -1.51 5.54 -18.29
N GLY A 45 -2.36 6.50 -18.68
CA GLY A 45 -2.93 6.55 -20.03
C GLY A 45 -3.95 5.44 -20.28
N GLN A 46 -4.52 4.86 -19.21
CA GLN A 46 -5.53 3.82 -19.28
C GLN A 46 -6.54 3.93 -18.14
N LYS A 47 -7.68 3.28 -18.29
CA LYS A 47 -8.74 3.28 -17.28
C LYS A 47 -8.27 2.62 -15.96
N VAL A 48 -8.66 3.23 -14.85
CA VAL A 48 -8.54 2.69 -13.50
C VAL A 48 -9.95 2.43 -12.97
N ASN A 49 -10.29 1.19 -12.69
CA ASN A 49 -11.58 0.84 -12.09
C ASN A 49 -11.54 1.19 -10.60
N PHE A 50 -12.14 2.32 -10.23
CA PHE A 50 -12.23 2.73 -8.84
C PHE A 50 -13.45 2.11 -8.17
N VAL A 51 -13.22 1.31 -7.12
CA VAL A 51 -14.29 0.71 -6.33
C VAL A 51 -14.61 1.60 -5.14
N SER A 52 -15.70 2.35 -5.24
CA SER A 52 -16.13 3.31 -4.22
C SER A 52 -16.94 2.65 -3.09
N ASP A 53 -16.52 1.47 -2.64
CA ASP A 53 -17.15 0.73 -1.55
C ASP A 53 -16.51 1.15 -0.21
N TYR A 54 -17.31 1.69 0.70
CA TYR A 54 -16.84 2.12 2.01
C TYR A 54 -16.39 0.96 2.91
N ASN A 55 -16.81 -0.27 2.61
CA ASN A 55 -16.28 -1.47 3.24
C ASN A 55 -14.90 -1.87 2.72
N VAL A 56 -14.41 -1.20 1.66
CA VAL A 56 -13.09 -1.40 1.01
C VAL A 56 -12.96 -2.75 0.32
N THR A 57 -13.29 -3.84 1.01
CA THR A 57 -13.20 -5.24 0.58
C THR A 57 -14.57 -5.92 0.49
N GLY A 58 -15.64 -5.13 0.36
CA GLY A 58 -16.99 -5.65 0.25
C GLY A 58 -17.29 -6.33 -1.09
N GLU A 59 -18.56 -6.66 -1.29
CA GLU A 59 -19.04 -7.40 -2.48
C GLU A 59 -18.66 -6.69 -3.80
N ALA A 60 -18.70 -5.35 -3.83
CA ALA A 60 -18.32 -4.58 -5.01
C ALA A 60 -16.83 -4.73 -5.35
N ALA A 61 -15.96 -4.82 -4.34
CA ALA A 61 -14.53 -5.05 -4.53
C ALA A 61 -14.27 -6.46 -5.05
N THR A 62 -14.86 -7.47 -4.43
CA THR A 62 -14.76 -8.88 -4.86
C THR A 62 -15.18 -9.03 -6.31
N LYS A 63 -16.36 -8.53 -6.68
CA LYS A 63 -16.86 -8.58 -8.05
C LYS A 63 -15.94 -7.87 -9.04
N ALA A 64 -15.46 -6.66 -8.68
CA ALA A 64 -14.55 -5.92 -9.55
C ALA A 64 -13.25 -6.67 -9.83
N VAL A 65 -12.70 -7.37 -8.81
CA VAL A 65 -11.49 -8.17 -8.93
C VAL A 65 -11.73 -9.45 -9.75
N GLU A 66 -12.84 -10.14 -9.55
CA GLU A 66 -13.20 -11.33 -10.31
C GLU A 66 -13.35 -11.04 -11.81
N GLU A 67 -13.94 -9.89 -12.14
CA GLU A 67 -14.16 -9.46 -13.53
C GLU A 67 -12.91 -8.87 -14.21
N MET A 68 -11.80 -8.66 -13.48
CA MET A 68 -10.56 -8.11 -14.04
C MET A 68 -9.96 -8.98 -15.13
N LYS A 69 -9.44 -8.31 -16.16
CA LYS A 69 -8.60 -8.92 -17.19
C LYS A 69 -7.12 -8.58 -16.97
N GLU A 70 -6.24 -9.32 -17.61
CA GLU A 70 -4.81 -9.01 -17.63
C GLU A 70 -4.56 -7.57 -18.12
N GLY A 71 -3.64 -6.87 -17.44
CA GLY A 71 -3.31 -5.48 -17.74
C GLY A 71 -4.31 -4.44 -17.21
N GLU A 72 -5.36 -4.85 -16.50
CA GLU A 72 -6.30 -3.92 -15.87
C GLU A 72 -5.88 -3.51 -14.46
N VAL A 73 -6.40 -2.36 -14.04
CA VAL A 73 -6.16 -1.77 -12.71
C VAL A 73 -7.47 -1.59 -11.98
N VAL A 74 -7.53 -2.10 -10.76
CA VAL A 74 -8.56 -1.78 -9.76
C VAL A 74 -7.91 -0.95 -8.65
N LEU A 75 -8.53 0.15 -8.25
CA LEU A 75 -8.18 0.91 -7.05
C LEU A 75 -9.29 0.74 -6.03
N LEU A 76 -8.97 0.18 -4.88
CA LEU A 76 -9.89 0.08 -3.75
C LEU A 76 -10.08 1.45 -3.08
N GLN A 77 -11.15 1.60 -2.31
CA GLN A 77 -11.38 2.78 -1.48
C GLN A 77 -10.36 2.86 -0.34
N ASN A 78 -10.30 4.01 0.32
CA ASN A 78 -9.40 4.32 1.42
C ASN A 78 -9.41 3.23 2.50
N THR A 79 -8.29 2.53 2.70
CA THR A 79 -8.19 1.43 3.67
C THR A 79 -8.53 1.86 5.09
N ARG A 80 -8.31 3.14 5.43
CA ARG A 80 -8.65 3.70 6.74
C ARG A 80 -10.16 3.87 6.99
N PHE A 81 -11.00 3.65 5.98
CA PHE A 81 -12.44 3.55 6.18
C PHE A 81 -12.81 2.35 7.06
N ARG A 82 -11.95 1.34 7.13
CA ARG A 82 -12.08 0.21 8.07
C ARG A 82 -11.64 0.56 9.51
N GLY A 83 -11.21 1.80 9.78
CA GLY A 83 -10.93 2.30 11.11
C GLY A 83 -9.90 1.48 11.89
N ALA A 84 -10.32 0.91 13.03
CA ALA A 84 -9.44 0.12 13.88
C ALA A 84 -8.97 -1.20 13.22
N GLU A 85 -9.75 -1.79 12.34
CA GLU A 85 -9.37 -3.00 11.62
C GLU A 85 -8.13 -2.75 10.76
N GLU A 86 -8.04 -1.60 10.09
CA GLU A 86 -6.84 -1.21 9.37
C GLU A 86 -5.70 -0.86 10.34
N THR A 87 -5.94 0.09 11.26
CA THR A 87 -4.86 0.72 12.03
C THR A 87 -4.30 -0.12 13.18
N LYS A 88 -5.03 -1.13 13.62
CA LYS A 88 -4.62 -2.09 14.66
C LYS A 88 -4.39 -3.50 14.13
N ASN A 89 -4.15 -3.62 12.83
CA ASN A 89 -3.84 -4.89 12.20
C ASN A 89 -4.93 -5.97 12.41
N GLY A 90 -6.18 -5.59 12.20
CA GLY A 90 -7.33 -6.48 12.35
C GLY A 90 -7.24 -7.72 11.46
N GLU A 91 -7.48 -8.88 12.04
CA GLU A 91 -7.31 -10.17 11.36
C GLU A 91 -8.31 -10.34 10.22
N GLN A 92 -9.56 -9.95 10.45
CA GLN A 92 -10.63 -10.07 9.45
C GLN A 92 -10.32 -9.25 8.20
N PHE A 93 -10.01 -7.96 8.36
CA PHE A 93 -9.69 -7.09 7.21
C PHE A 93 -8.40 -7.51 6.50
N SER A 94 -7.40 -7.98 7.25
CA SER A 94 -6.16 -8.52 6.68
C SER A 94 -6.43 -9.72 5.77
N LYS A 95 -7.31 -10.61 6.22
CA LYS A 95 -7.73 -11.79 5.43
C LYS A 95 -8.52 -11.37 4.20
N GLU A 96 -9.49 -10.48 4.34
CA GLU A 96 -10.29 -9.98 3.22
C GLU A 96 -9.42 -9.35 2.12
N LEU A 97 -8.40 -8.55 2.50
CA LEU A 97 -7.43 -8.01 1.54
C LEU A 97 -6.64 -9.11 0.84
N ALA A 98 -6.18 -10.11 1.59
CA ALA A 98 -5.42 -11.21 1.03
C ALA A 98 -6.26 -12.10 0.10
N ASP A 99 -7.56 -12.25 0.36
CA ASP A 99 -8.45 -13.05 -0.47
C ASP A 99 -8.63 -12.45 -1.88
N LEU A 100 -8.37 -11.14 -2.05
CA LEU A 100 -8.46 -10.47 -3.35
C LEU A 100 -7.26 -10.70 -4.27
N ALA A 101 -6.11 -11.17 -3.78
CA ALA A 101 -4.87 -11.21 -4.57
C ALA A 101 -4.01 -12.44 -4.27
N ASP A 102 -3.22 -12.90 -5.24
CA ASP A 102 -2.30 -14.04 -5.09
C ASP A 102 -0.92 -13.61 -4.59
N ILE A 103 -0.51 -12.38 -4.93
CA ILE A 103 0.79 -11.80 -4.58
C ILE A 103 0.57 -10.46 -3.91
N TYR A 104 1.28 -10.20 -2.82
CA TYR A 104 1.30 -8.90 -2.16
C TYR A 104 2.59 -8.15 -2.49
N VAL A 105 2.44 -6.89 -2.91
CA VAL A 105 3.57 -5.98 -3.19
C VAL A 105 3.52 -4.79 -2.26
N CYS A 106 4.47 -4.69 -1.34
CA CYS A 106 4.64 -3.51 -0.49
C CYS A 106 5.47 -2.46 -1.22
N ASP A 107 4.85 -1.33 -1.53
CA ASP A 107 5.53 -0.18 -2.16
C ASP A 107 5.24 1.14 -1.42
N ALA A 108 5.03 1.04 -0.10
CA ALA A 108 4.61 2.13 0.77
C ALA A 108 5.59 2.35 1.92
N PHE A 109 6.79 2.88 1.63
CA PHE A 109 7.85 3.10 2.61
C PHE A 109 7.39 3.95 3.81
N GLY A 110 6.67 5.04 3.56
CA GLY A 110 6.20 5.95 4.63
C GLY A 110 5.27 5.31 5.66
N SER A 111 4.62 4.19 5.36
CA SER A 111 3.76 3.43 6.27
C SER A 111 4.33 2.08 6.70
N SER A 112 5.46 1.65 6.15
CA SER A 112 6.06 0.33 6.40
C SER A 112 6.45 0.08 7.87
N HIS A 113 6.67 1.16 8.65
CA HIS A 113 6.95 1.10 10.09
C HIS A 113 5.71 0.83 10.96
N ARG A 114 4.52 0.72 10.36
CA ARG A 114 3.25 0.53 11.07
C ARG A 114 2.72 -0.88 10.84
N ALA A 115 2.31 -1.57 11.91
CA ALA A 115 1.60 -2.83 11.82
C ALA A 115 0.12 -2.57 11.46
N HIS A 116 -0.14 -2.14 10.24
CA HIS A 116 -1.50 -1.99 9.69
C HIS A 116 -1.92 -3.27 8.96
N ALA A 117 -3.23 -3.53 8.85
CA ALA A 117 -3.76 -4.68 8.13
C ALA A 117 -3.26 -4.74 6.69
N SER A 118 -3.31 -3.61 5.96
CA SER A 118 -2.85 -3.49 4.57
C SER A 118 -1.32 -3.51 4.40
N VAL A 119 -0.53 -3.49 5.47
CA VAL A 119 0.94 -3.50 5.44
C VAL A 119 1.51 -4.79 6.00
N ALA A 120 1.09 -5.17 7.22
CA ALA A 120 1.62 -6.33 7.94
C ALA A 120 0.66 -7.52 7.94
N GLY A 121 -0.61 -7.30 8.28
CA GLY A 121 -1.57 -8.39 8.45
C GLY A 121 -1.82 -9.20 7.18
N VAL A 122 -1.98 -8.52 6.05
CA VAL A 122 -2.22 -9.13 4.74
C VAL A 122 -1.15 -10.17 4.38
N THR A 123 0.11 -9.94 4.74
CA THR A 123 1.23 -10.82 4.37
C THR A 123 1.11 -12.22 4.97
N LYS A 124 0.57 -12.32 6.19
CA LYS A 124 0.32 -13.60 6.87
C LYS A 124 -0.61 -14.49 6.05
N PHE A 125 -1.70 -13.90 5.54
CA PHE A 125 -2.72 -14.65 4.79
C PHE A 125 -2.30 -14.95 3.36
N ILE A 126 -1.55 -14.04 2.72
CA ILE A 126 -0.92 -14.33 1.41
C ILE A 126 0.04 -15.53 1.54
N THR A 127 0.91 -15.53 2.55
CA THR A 127 1.82 -16.67 2.81
C THR A 127 1.06 -17.96 3.09
N ALA A 128 0.01 -17.89 3.91
CA ALA A 128 -0.77 -19.06 4.31
C ALA A 128 -1.43 -19.78 3.13
N LYS A 129 -1.77 -19.06 2.05
CA LYS A 129 -2.33 -19.65 0.82
C LYS A 129 -1.27 -19.97 -0.25
N GLY A 130 0.02 -19.91 0.09
CA GLY A 130 1.14 -20.21 -0.81
C GLY A 130 1.55 -19.06 -1.73
N GLY A 131 1.00 -17.86 -1.54
CA GLY A 131 1.36 -16.67 -2.27
C GLY A 131 2.69 -16.04 -1.82
N GLN A 132 3.14 -15.04 -2.56
CA GLN A 132 4.41 -14.36 -2.29
C GLN A 132 4.18 -12.94 -1.77
N ASN A 133 5.07 -12.51 -0.86
CA ASN A 133 5.14 -11.14 -0.38
C ASN A 133 6.47 -10.54 -0.87
N VAL A 134 6.36 -9.47 -1.64
CA VAL A 134 7.53 -8.81 -2.26
C VAL A 134 7.48 -7.30 -2.03
N VAL A 135 8.55 -6.62 -2.37
CA VAL A 135 8.63 -5.15 -2.33
C VAL A 135 8.60 -4.56 -3.73
N GLY A 136 8.03 -3.35 -3.86
CA GLY A 136 8.06 -2.60 -5.10
C GLY A 136 9.31 -1.73 -5.21
N TYR A 137 9.48 -1.07 -6.36
CA TYR A 137 10.68 -0.28 -6.69
C TYR A 137 10.94 0.92 -5.77
N LEU A 138 9.91 1.49 -5.13
CA LEU A 138 10.12 2.53 -4.12
C LEU A 138 10.80 1.95 -2.89
N MET A 139 10.26 0.85 -2.37
CA MET A 139 10.82 0.15 -1.22
C MET A 139 12.23 -0.37 -1.52
N GLU A 140 12.46 -0.92 -2.70
CA GLU A 140 13.79 -1.38 -3.13
C GLU A 140 14.83 -0.27 -3.04
N LYS A 141 14.51 0.93 -3.55
CA LYS A 141 15.40 2.10 -3.46
C LYS A 141 15.69 2.51 -2.03
N GLU A 142 14.66 2.60 -1.20
CA GLU A 142 14.82 2.98 0.22
C GLU A 142 15.67 1.96 0.97
N ILE A 143 15.45 0.66 0.75
CA ILE A 143 16.25 -0.41 1.34
C ILE A 143 17.71 -0.32 0.87
N ALA A 144 17.94 -0.13 -0.42
CA ALA A 144 19.29 -0.03 -0.96
C ALA A 144 20.05 1.18 -0.41
N PHE A 145 19.43 2.37 -0.38
CA PHE A 145 20.09 3.59 0.09
C PHE A 145 20.28 3.61 1.60
N LEU A 146 19.24 3.33 2.36
CA LEU A 146 19.30 3.36 3.84
C LEU A 146 20.07 2.18 4.41
N GLY A 147 19.86 0.98 3.87
CA GLY A 147 20.59 -0.22 4.27
C GLY A 147 22.09 -0.04 4.04
N ASN A 148 22.52 0.38 2.86
CA ASN A 148 23.93 0.63 2.57
C ASN A 148 24.53 1.75 3.44
N ALA A 149 23.75 2.80 3.72
CA ALA A 149 24.21 3.88 4.58
C ALA A 149 24.48 3.44 6.03
N VAL A 150 23.72 2.44 6.51
CA VAL A 150 23.87 1.91 7.88
C VAL A 150 24.90 0.78 7.93
N GLU A 151 24.86 -0.16 6.98
CA GLU A 151 25.70 -1.37 7.02
C GLU A 151 27.11 -1.11 6.46
N ASN A 152 27.23 -0.31 5.40
CA ASN A 152 28.50 -0.07 4.70
C ASN A 152 28.71 1.42 4.39
N PRO A 153 28.80 2.30 5.39
CA PRO A 153 28.91 3.74 5.17
C PRO A 153 30.21 4.11 4.48
N VAL A 154 30.12 4.87 3.41
CA VAL A 154 31.28 5.53 2.79
C VAL A 154 31.71 6.70 3.69
N ARG A 155 32.98 6.72 4.07
CA ARG A 155 33.52 7.74 4.96
C ARG A 155 34.14 8.92 4.19
N PRO A 156 33.99 10.20 4.64
CA PRO A 156 33.28 10.60 5.87
C PRO A 156 31.75 10.46 5.76
N PHE A 157 31.13 9.86 6.76
CA PHE A 157 29.66 9.72 6.87
C PHE A 157 29.14 10.74 7.89
N VAL A 158 28.26 11.63 7.46
CA VAL A 158 27.68 12.68 8.28
C VAL A 158 26.17 12.58 8.31
N ALA A 159 25.60 12.42 9.49
CA ALA A 159 24.16 12.47 9.69
C ALA A 159 23.71 13.87 10.11
N ILE A 160 22.75 14.44 9.41
CA ILE A 160 22.12 15.72 9.76
C ILE A 160 20.74 15.43 10.34
N LEU A 161 20.56 15.71 11.62
CA LEU A 161 19.31 15.52 12.34
C LEU A 161 18.61 16.85 12.55
N GLY A 162 17.39 16.96 12.05
CA GLY A 162 16.59 18.19 12.17
C GLY A 162 15.11 17.91 12.40
N GLY A 163 14.36 18.92 12.83
CA GLY A 163 12.89 18.86 13.00
C GLY A 163 12.40 19.29 14.38
N ALA A 164 11.09 19.47 14.54
CA ALA A 164 10.47 20.05 15.72
C ALA A 164 10.50 19.14 16.98
N LYS A 165 10.62 17.81 16.79
CA LYS A 165 10.60 16.82 17.89
C LYS A 165 11.93 16.08 17.95
N VAL A 166 12.89 16.65 18.64
CA VAL A 166 14.23 16.06 18.78
C VAL A 166 14.19 14.73 19.54
N ALA A 167 13.37 14.64 20.58
CA ALA A 167 13.25 13.42 21.41
C ALA A 167 12.87 12.16 20.60
N ASP A 168 12.03 12.32 19.59
CA ASP A 168 11.60 11.20 18.73
C ASP A 168 12.74 10.66 17.84
N LYS A 169 13.87 11.36 17.78
CA LYS A 169 15.02 11.03 16.92
C LYS A 169 16.23 10.49 17.68
N LEU A 170 16.22 10.54 18.99
CA LEU A 170 17.34 10.03 19.81
C LEU A 170 17.60 8.55 19.60
N ASN A 171 16.57 7.77 19.30
CA ASN A 171 16.70 6.35 19.03
C ASN A 171 17.26 6.02 17.64
N VAL A 172 17.50 7.02 16.79
CA VAL A 172 18.07 6.85 15.45
C VAL A 172 19.57 7.09 15.44
N ILE A 173 20.09 7.71 16.48
CA ILE A 173 21.52 7.99 16.69
C ILE A 173 22.22 6.77 17.28
#